data_fa9561604e0a7640e3e7b2000dc0d8ac
#
_entry.id   fa9561604e0a7640e3e7b2000dc0d8ac
#
_cell.length_a   1.000
_cell.length_b   1.000
_cell.length_c   1.000
_cell.angle_alpha   90.00
_cell.angle_beta   90.00
_cell.angle_gamma   90.00
#
_symmetry.space_group_name_H-M   'P 1'
#
loop_
_entity.id
_entity.type
_entity.pdbx_description
1 polymer ?
#
loop_
_entity_poly.entity_id
_entity_poly.type
_entity_poly.pdbx_seq_one_letter_code
_entity_poly.pdbx_strand_id
1 'polypeptide(L)'
;KGVVHKEEDTWMMEGVWNWSGSNIVVTELPPGRWTQDYKEYLDTLVEKKLIGGYTNNSTTEDVHFEIIDYTGKDLLKDLKLRKTFRVSNMHLFHPTKGIHKYTSPEEILEDFVELRLDHYKKRKAHLIDVLEKRAVMCDHKSKFVSMVIEGELVVFKRKKVELEEEMSPIFPKIDGNWDYLLNTKTVEYT
;
A
#
# COMPACT_ATOMS: atom_id res chain seq x y z
N LYS A 1 -5.10 -12.97 13.77
CA LYS A 1 -5.84 -13.91 14.61
C LYS A 1 -4.91 -14.73 15.51
N GLY A 2 -3.65 -14.98 15.10
CA GLY A 2 -2.66 -15.63 15.95
C GLY A 2 -2.24 -14.78 17.15
N VAL A 3 -1.49 -15.37 18.08
CA VAL A 3 -1.06 -14.69 19.31
C VAL A 3 0.36 -14.19 19.16
N VAL A 4 0.59 -12.95 19.59
CA VAL A 4 1.94 -12.38 19.72
C VAL A 4 2.14 -12.02 21.18
N HIS A 5 3.15 -12.60 21.81
CA HIS A 5 3.48 -12.34 23.20
C HIS A 5 4.99 -12.26 23.42
N LYS A 6 5.40 -11.62 24.50
CA LYS A 6 6.81 -11.45 24.86
C LYS A 6 7.16 -12.39 25.99
N GLU A 7 8.23 -13.18 25.79
CA GLU A 7 8.85 -13.96 26.85
C GLU A 7 10.29 -13.46 27.03
N GLU A 8 10.60 -12.86 28.17
CA GLU A 8 11.86 -12.20 28.47
C GLU A 8 12.22 -11.17 27.38
N ASP A 9 13.32 -11.39 26.62
CA ASP A 9 13.77 -10.52 25.51
C ASP A 9 13.38 -11.03 24.11
N THR A 10 12.57 -12.08 24.06
CA THR A 10 12.17 -12.71 22.81
C THR A 10 10.67 -12.57 22.59
N TRP A 11 10.29 -12.14 21.42
CA TRP A 11 8.90 -12.14 20.99
C TRP A 11 8.56 -13.44 20.31
N MET A 12 7.39 -13.99 20.63
CA MET A 12 6.86 -15.20 20.03
C MET A 12 5.58 -14.89 19.26
N MET A 13 5.47 -15.49 18.09
CA MET A 13 4.28 -15.45 17.25
C MET A 13 3.80 -16.88 17.07
N GLU A 14 2.54 -17.12 17.34
CA GLU A 14 1.91 -18.43 17.21
C GLU A 14 0.77 -18.39 16.20
N GLY A 15 0.65 -19.45 15.40
CA GLY A 15 -0.49 -19.67 14.54
C GLY A 15 -1.72 -20.09 15.33
N VAL A 16 -2.84 -20.27 14.66
CA VAL A 16 -4.09 -20.77 15.26
C VAL A 16 -4.29 -22.22 14.86
N TRP A 17 -4.53 -23.04 15.87
CA TRP A 17 -4.77 -24.47 15.69
C TRP A 17 -5.73 -25.01 16.75
N ASN A 18 -6.40 -26.10 16.46
CA ASN A 18 -7.32 -26.77 17.35
C ASN A 18 -7.25 -28.29 17.18
N TRP A 19 -7.60 -29.03 18.22
CA TRP A 19 -7.89 -30.46 18.11
C TRP A 19 -9.29 -30.68 17.52
N SER A 20 -9.39 -31.55 16.51
CA SER A 20 -10.65 -32.06 15.97
C SER A 20 -10.64 -33.57 16.05
N GLY A 21 -11.17 -34.12 17.16
CA GLY A 21 -11.02 -35.53 17.49
C GLY A 21 -9.54 -35.88 17.71
N SER A 22 -9.00 -36.82 16.93
CA SER A 22 -7.56 -37.19 16.90
C SER A 22 -6.71 -36.32 15.97
N ASN A 23 -7.32 -35.49 15.15
CA ASN A 23 -6.64 -34.67 14.15
C ASN A 23 -6.36 -33.28 14.69
N ILE A 24 -5.35 -32.61 14.09
CA ILE A 24 -5.01 -31.22 14.39
C ILE A 24 -5.42 -30.36 13.20
N VAL A 25 -6.30 -29.39 13.42
CA VAL A 25 -6.71 -28.42 12.42
C VAL A 25 -5.94 -27.11 12.62
N VAL A 26 -5.20 -26.69 11.61
CA VAL A 26 -4.44 -25.44 11.59
C VAL A 26 -5.19 -24.46 10.72
N THR A 27 -5.64 -23.35 11.29
CA THR A 27 -6.40 -22.29 10.60
C THR A 27 -5.61 -21.03 10.38
N GLU A 28 -4.43 -20.88 11.00
CA GLU A 28 -3.53 -19.76 10.74
C GLU A 28 -2.07 -20.19 10.98
N LEU A 29 -1.18 -19.79 10.07
CA LEU A 29 0.26 -20.00 10.20
C LEU A 29 0.92 -18.78 10.84
N PRO A 30 2.07 -18.94 11.52
CA PRO A 30 2.85 -17.80 12.03
C PRO A 30 3.29 -16.88 10.88
N PRO A 31 3.36 -15.55 11.08
CA PRO A 31 3.81 -14.60 10.07
C PRO A 31 5.13 -14.98 9.41
N GLY A 32 5.18 -14.87 8.09
CA GLY A 32 6.34 -15.22 7.27
C GLY A 32 6.53 -16.72 7.05
N ARG A 33 5.50 -17.52 7.28
CA ARG A 33 5.42 -18.91 6.83
C ARG A 33 4.33 -19.03 5.77
N TRP A 34 4.73 -19.33 4.55
CA TRP A 34 3.82 -19.44 3.42
C TRP A 34 3.15 -20.82 3.37
N THR A 35 1.94 -20.89 2.89
CA THR A 35 1.15 -22.13 2.78
C THR A 35 1.84 -23.19 1.94
N GLN A 36 2.50 -22.82 0.84
CA GLN A 36 3.23 -23.74 -0.01
C GLN A 36 4.46 -24.33 0.71
N ASP A 37 5.28 -23.48 1.34
CA ASP A 37 6.45 -23.94 2.12
C ASP A 37 6.00 -24.83 3.28
N TYR A 38 4.84 -24.54 3.86
CA TYR A 38 4.30 -25.36 4.94
C TYR A 38 3.82 -26.72 4.46
N LYS A 39 3.22 -26.79 3.29
CA LYS A 39 2.86 -28.06 2.63
C LYS A 39 4.10 -28.94 2.42
N GLU A 40 5.14 -28.39 1.80
CA GLU A 40 6.40 -29.12 1.58
C GLU A 40 7.04 -29.59 2.88
N TYR A 41 6.93 -28.77 3.93
CA TYR A 41 7.37 -29.17 5.26
C TYR A 41 6.55 -30.33 5.82
N LEU A 42 5.22 -30.33 5.68
CA LEU A 42 4.36 -31.43 6.12
C LEU A 42 4.69 -32.73 5.36
N ASP A 43 5.00 -32.66 4.08
CA ASP A 43 5.46 -33.83 3.31
C ASP A 43 6.71 -34.45 3.97
N THR A 44 7.67 -33.63 4.42
CA THR A 44 8.85 -34.15 5.15
C THR A 44 8.49 -34.79 6.50
N LEU A 45 7.42 -34.35 7.17
CA LEU A 45 6.96 -34.97 8.41
C LEU A 45 6.26 -36.31 8.20
N VAL A 46 5.56 -36.48 7.09
CA VAL A 46 5.00 -37.78 6.66
C VAL A 46 6.13 -38.77 6.40
N GLU A 47 7.16 -38.38 5.65
CA GLU A 47 8.34 -39.22 5.40
C GLU A 47 9.03 -39.67 6.71
N LYS A 48 9.12 -38.76 7.68
CA LYS A 48 9.67 -39.02 9.01
C LYS A 48 8.74 -39.81 9.93
N LYS A 49 7.53 -40.12 9.47
CA LYS A 49 6.49 -40.80 10.26
C LYS A 49 6.12 -40.05 11.55
N LEU A 50 6.25 -38.75 11.59
CA LEU A 50 5.84 -37.92 12.71
C LEU A 50 4.34 -37.58 12.67
N ILE A 51 3.79 -37.60 11.45
CA ILE A 51 2.35 -37.50 11.17
C ILE A 51 1.98 -38.63 10.21
N GLY A 52 0.72 -39.12 10.29
CA GLY A 52 0.21 -40.15 9.40
C GLY A 52 -0.13 -39.60 8.02
N GLY A 53 -0.52 -38.34 7.95
CA GLY A 53 -0.86 -37.64 6.72
C GLY A 53 -1.41 -36.25 7.00
N TYR A 54 -1.80 -35.53 5.95
CA TYR A 54 -2.50 -34.25 6.08
C TYR A 54 -3.40 -33.97 4.88
N THR A 55 -4.40 -33.11 5.08
CA THR A 55 -5.25 -32.57 4.03
C THR A 55 -5.06 -31.06 3.98
N ASN A 56 -4.95 -30.50 2.78
CA ASN A 56 -4.84 -29.06 2.56
C ASN A 56 -6.11 -28.52 1.89
N ASN A 57 -6.94 -27.82 2.65
CA ASN A 57 -8.16 -27.16 2.19
C ASN A 57 -8.02 -25.62 2.20
N SER A 58 -6.77 -25.12 2.19
CA SER A 58 -6.50 -23.68 2.16
C SER A 58 -6.96 -23.06 0.85
N THR A 59 -7.46 -21.83 0.93
CA THR A 59 -7.84 -20.99 -0.20
C THR A 59 -6.81 -19.88 -0.42
N THR A 60 -7.10 -18.92 -1.27
CA THR A 60 -6.27 -17.72 -1.45
C THR A 60 -6.33 -16.78 -0.25
N GLU A 61 -7.38 -16.85 0.55
CA GLU A 61 -7.64 -15.96 1.68
C GLU A 61 -7.46 -16.65 3.03
N ASP A 62 -7.81 -17.94 3.12
CA ASP A 62 -7.84 -18.69 4.37
C ASP A 62 -6.88 -19.88 4.35
N VAL A 63 -6.22 -20.10 5.50
CA VAL A 63 -5.39 -21.27 5.76
C VAL A 63 -6.24 -22.36 6.39
N HIS A 64 -6.17 -23.58 5.87
CA HIS A 64 -6.82 -24.75 6.45
C HIS A 64 -6.05 -26.03 6.16
N PHE A 65 -5.30 -26.51 7.16
CA PHE A 65 -4.63 -27.81 7.12
C PHE A 65 -5.22 -28.70 8.20
N GLU A 66 -5.51 -29.93 7.83
CA GLU A 66 -5.91 -30.99 8.77
C GLU A 66 -4.79 -32.03 8.83
N ILE A 67 -4.18 -32.21 9.98
CA ILE A 67 -3.03 -33.10 10.21
C ILE A 67 -3.53 -34.33 10.98
N ILE A 68 -3.19 -35.50 10.47
CA ILE A 68 -3.71 -36.80 10.93
C ILE A 68 -2.60 -37.57 11.64
N ASP A 69 -2.96 -38.23 12.75
CA ASP A 69 -2.08 -39.12 13.52
C ASP A 69 -0.74 -38.49 13.90
N TYR A 70 -0.79 -37.34 14.56
CA TYR A 70 0.40 -36.71 15.12
C TYR A 70 0.96 -37.48 16.28
N THR A 71 2.23 -37.87 16.22
CA THR A 71 2.94 -38.69 17.22
C THR A 71 4.04 -37.94 17.95
N GLY A 72 4.22 -36.65 17.67
CA GLY A 72 5.28 -35.82 18.28
C GLY A 72 5.03 -35.47 19.75
N LYS A 73 6.02 -34.83 20.38
CA LYS A 73 5.98 -34.43 21.79
C LYS A 73 5.69 -32.95 22.01
N ASP A 74 6.14 -32.09 21.08
CA ASP A 74 5.99 -30.64 21.14
C ASP A 74 5.33 -30.14 19.84
N LEU A 75 4.01 -30.06 19.88
CA LEU A 75 3.19 -29.71 18.73
C LEU A 75 3.61 -28.38 18.08
N LEU A 76 3.79 -27.34 18.88
CA LEU A 76 4.12 -26.00 18.38
C LEU A 76 5.48 -25.96 17.69
N LYS A 77 6.44 -26.71 18.19
CA LYS A 77 7.78 -26.83 17.62
C LYS A 77 7.81 -27.78 16.43
N ASP A 78 7.23 -28.97 16.59
CA ASP A 78 7.25 -30.03 15.58
C ASP A 78 6.46 -29.65 14.33
N LEU A 79 5.32 -28.96 14.50
CA LEU A 79 4.53 -28.44 13.38
C LEU A 79 4.94 -27.00 12.97
N LYS A 80 5.99 -26.45 13.57
CA LYS A 80 6.49 -25.10 13.30
C LYS A 80 5.39 -24.03 13.36
N LEU A 81 4.45 -24.18 14.28
CA LEU A 81 3.35 -23.23 14.52
C LEU A 81 3.76 -22.09 15.46
N ARG A 82 5.00 -22.10 15.95
CA ARG A 82 5.61 -21.02 16.71
C ARG A 82 6.82 -20.48 15.96
N LYS A 83 6.97 -19.16 15.91
CA LYS A 83 8.12 -18.46 15.40
C LYS A 83 8.56 -17.39 16.39
N THR A 84 9.86 -17.28 16.60
CA THR A 84 10.45 -16.27 17.48
C THR A 84 11.12 -15.18 16.69
N PHE A 85 11.12 -13.97 17.21
CA PHE A 85 11.91 -12.86 16.69
C PHE A 85 12.46 -11.99 17.82
N ARG A 86 13.56 -11.32 17.56
CA ARG A 86 14.21 -10.42 18.50
C ARG A 86 14.18 -8.99 17.98
N VAL A 87 14.00 -8.05 18.89
CA VAL A 87 14.01 -6.60 18.62
C VAL A 87 15.35 -5.94 19.00
N SER A 88 16.43 -6.71 19.04
CA SER A 88 17.75 -6.22 19.43
C SER A 88 18.50 -5.43 18.35
N ASN A 89 18.10 -5.54 17.09
CA ASN A 89 18.77 -4.90 15.96
C ASN A 89 17.82 -3.92 15.24
N MET A 90 17.34 -2.90 15.98
CA MET A 90 16.45 -1.88 15.45
C MET A 90 17.24 -0.66 14.98
N HIS A 91 18.06 -0.83 13.92
CA HIS A 91 18.77 0.26 13.26
C HIS A 91 17.98 0.72 12.04
N LEU A 92 17.50 1.96 12.08
CA LEU A 92 16.72 2.58 10.99
C LEU A 92 17.28 3.95 10.64
N PHE A 93 16.91 4.46 9.47
CA PHE A 93 17.21 5.83 9.11
C PHE A 93 16.28 6.79 9.84
N HIS A 94 16.87 7.63 10.69
CA HIS A 94 16.16 8.74 11.31
C HIS A 94 16.17 9.94 10.35
N PRO A 95 15.11 10.76 10.26
CA PRO A 95 15.02 11.87 9.32
C PRO A 95 16.15 12.89 9.38
N THR A 96 16.76 13.09 10.55
CA THR A 96 17.79 14.11 10.78
C THR A 96 19.11 13.56 11.29
N LYS A 97 19.12 12.37 11.94
CA LYS A 97 20.31 11.80 12.61
C LYS A 97 21.06 10.76 11.76
N GLY A 98 20.57 10.43 10.56
CA GLY A 98 21.11 9.34 9.76
C GLY A 98 20.74 7.97 10.32
N ILE A 99 21.69 7.02 10.36
CA ILE A 99 21.41 5.69 10.95
C ILE A 99 21.34 5.83 12.47
N HIS A 100 20.18 5.49 13.03
CA HIS A 100 19.89 5.55 14.45
C HIS A 100 19.49 4.18 14.99
N LYS A 101 19.97 3.84 16.18
CA LYS A 101 19.58 2.62 16.89
C LYS A 101 18.45 2.96 17.86
N TYR A 102 17.29 2.40 17.61
CA TYR A 102 16.14 2.52 18.50
C TYR A 102 16.17 1.49 19.61
N THR A 103 15.66 1.85 20.77
CA THR A 103 15.65 0.99 21.97
C THR A 103 14.32 0.22 22.08
N SER A 104 13.26 0.76 21.52
CA SER A 104 11.94 0.12 21.53
C SER A 104 11.17 0.37 20.22
N PRO A 105 10.20 -0.49 19.86
CA PRO A 105 9.28 -0.26 18.73
C PRO A 105 8.43 1.01 18.90
N GLU A 106 8.09 1.36 20.14
CA GLU A 106 7.29 2.54 20.48
C GLU A 106 8.02 3.83 20.08
N GLU A 107 9.33 3.92 20.38
CA GLU A 107 10.17 5.05 19.96
C GLU A 107 10.17 5.25 18.43
N ILE A 108 10.19 4.14 17.67
CA ILE A 108 10.08 4.19 16.20
C ILE A 108 8.74 4.75 15.77
N LEU A 109 7.66 4.33 16.44
CA LEU A 109 6.30 4.78 16.13
C LEU A 109 6.11 6.27 16.45
N GLU A 110 6.64 6.74 17.57
CA GLU A 110 6.57 8.16 17.96
C GLU A 110 7.24 9.05 16.91
N ASP A 111 8.50 8.76 16.57
CA ASP A 111 9.24 9.48 15.53
C ASP A 111 8.52 9.44 14.17
N PHE A 112 7.99 8.27 13.81
CA PHE A 112 7.25 8.09 12.55
C PHE A 112 5.95 8.90 12.52
N VAL A 113 5.19 8.92 13.60
CA VAL A 113 3.91 9.65 13.67
C VAL A 113 4.13 11.14 13.50
N GLU A 114 5.09 11.73 14.21
CA GLU A 114 5.42 13.15 14.08
C GLU A 114 5.82 13.52 12.65
N LEU A 115 6.75 12.77 12.09
CA LEU A 115 7.22 12.96 10.71
C LEU A 115 6.05 12.84 9.72
N ARG A 116 5.19 11.85 9.90
CA ARG A 116 4.07 11.58 9.02
C ARG A 116 3.02 12.68 9.06
N LEU A 117 2.70 13.19 10.24
CA LEU A 117 1.77 14.31 10.40
C LEU A 117 2.27 15.58 9.71
N ASP A 118 3.58 15.88 9.82
CA ASP A 118 4.17 17.03 9.12
C ASP A 118 4.09 16.85 7.59
N HIS A 119 4.39 15.65 7.09
CA HIS A 119 4.26 15.36 5.66
C HIS A 119 2.82 15.39 5.16
N TYR A 120 1.83 15.05 5.99
CA TYR A 120 0.42 15.22 5.61
C TYR A 120 0.05 16.69 5.45
N LYS A 121 0.56 17.59 6.30
CA LYS A 121 0.35 19.03 6.15
C LYS A 121 0.95 19.54 4.83
N LYS A 122 2.20 19.17 4.54
CA LYS A 122 2.88 19.52 3.28
C LYS A 122 2.15 18.97 2.06
N ARG A 123 1.72 17.71 2.11
CA ARG A 123 0.95 17.07 1.04
C ARG A 123 -0.38 17.78 0.80
N LYS A 124 -1.10 18.13 1.87
CA LYS A 124 -2.37 18.87 1.79
C LYS A 124 -2.16 20.21 1.08
N ALA A 125 -1.18 21.00 1.49
CA ALA A 125 -0.88 22.29 0.88
C ALA A 125 -0.54 22.14 -0.61
N HIS A 126 0.30 21.18 -0.97
CA HIS A 126 0.65 20.90 -2.36
C HIS A 126 -0.57 20.48 -3.20
N LEU A 127 -1.42 19.61 -2.68
CA LEU A 127 -2.62 19.17 -3.41
C LEU A 127 -3.61 20.32 -3.60
N ILE A 128 -3.77 21.21 -2.63
CA ILE A 128 -4.61 22.40 -2.77
C ILE A 128 -4.07 23.30 -3.90
N ASP A 129 -2.78 23.63 -3.89
CA ASP A 129 -2.16 24.44 -4.96
C ASP A 129 -2.35 23.84 -6.35
N VAL A 130 -2.14 22.51 -6.48
CA VAL A 130 -2.34 21.82 -7.78
C VAL A 130 -3.80 21.86 -8.21
N LEU A 131 -4.75 21.64 -7.30
CA LEU A 131 -6.17 21.65 -7.62
C LEU A 131 -6.69 23.05 -7.94
N GLU A 132 -6.23 24.07 -7.23
CA GLU A 132 -6.56 25.47 -7.51
C GLU A 132 -6.08 25.89 -8.92
N LYS A 133 -4.83 25.56 -9.26
CA LYS A 133 -4.30 25.79 -10.60
C LYS A 133 -5.13 25.07 -11.68
N ARG A 134 -5.51 23.82 -11.40
CA ARG A 134 -6.35 23.05 -12.33
C ARG A 134 -7.76 23.64 -12.47
N ALA A 135 -8.36 24.11 -11.38
CA ALA A 135 -9.67 24.77 -11.42
C ALA A 135 -9.63 26.03 -12.29
N VAL A 136 -8.64 26.89 -12.09
CA VAL A 136 -8.44 28.09 -12.91
C VAL A 136 -8.28 27.73 -14.39
N MET A 137 -7.50 26.68 -14.71
CA MET A 137 -7.37 26.22 -16.10
C MET A 137 -8.70 25.73 -16.70
N CYS A 138 -9.53 25.02 -15.91
CA CYS A 138 -10.83 24.55 -16.36
C CYS A 138 -11.80 25.72 -16.58
N ASP A 139 -11.79 26.72 -15.70
CA ASP A 139 -12.62 27.92 -15.86
C ASP A 139 -12.24 28.71 -17.11
N HIS A 140 -10.95 28.88 -17.37
CA HIS A 140 -10.49 29.52 -18.61
C HIS A 140 -10.87 28.73 -19.85
N LYS A 141 -10.75 27.38 -19.82
CA LYS A 141 -11.20 26.53 -20.93
C LYS A 141 -12.69 26.63 -21.16
N SER A 142 -13.50 26.59 -20.11
CA SER A 142 -14.96 26.75 -20.22
C SER A 142 -15.33 28.08 -20.85
N LYS A 143 -14.73 29.17 -20.35
CA LYS A 143 -14.95 30.52 -20.93
C LYS A 143 -14.52 30.62 -22.39
N PHE A 144 -13.34 30.06 -22.72
CA PHE A 144 -12.83 30.03 -24.11
C PHE A 144 -13.79 29.28 -25.02
N VAL A 145 -14.28 28.10 -24.64
CA VAL A 145 -15.23 27.32 -25.44
C VAL A 145 -16.56 28.06 -25.61
N SER A 146 -17.11 28.68 -24.55
CA SER A 146 -18.32 29.47 -24.63
C SER A 146 -18.17 30.65 -25.64
N MET A 147 -17.08 31.40 -25.56
CA MET A 147 -16.80 32.52 -26.50
C MET A 147 -16.66 32.07 -27.95
N VAL A 148 -16.12 30.87 -28.19
CA VAL A 148 -16.03 30.31 -29.57
C VAL A 148 -17.40 29.86 -30.05
N ILE A 149 -18.24 29.25 -29.22
CA ILE A 149 -19.59 28.83 -29.59
C ILE A 149 -20.51 30.03 -29.87
N GLU A 150 -20.42 31.06 -29.05
CA GLU A 150 -21.20 32.32 -29.19
C GLU A 150 -20.73 33.19 -30.33
N GLY A 151 -19.58 32.85 -30.94
CA GLY A 151 -19.00 33.60 -32.07
C GLY A 151 -18.25 34.88 -31.67
N GLU A 152 -18.07 35.10 -30.36
CA GLU A 152 -17.29 36.24 -29.85
C GLU A 152 -15.80 36.10 -30.17
N LEU A 153 -15.28 34.86 -30.23
CA LEU A 153 -13.91 34.54 -30.59
C LEU A 153 -13.86 33.59 -31.79
N VAL A 154 -13.34 34.06 -32.94
CA VAL A 154 -13.22 33.24 -34.14
C VAL A 154 -11.84 32.61 -34.20
N VAL A 155 -11.77 31.28 -34.01
CA VAL A 155 -10.50 30.50 -33.95
C VAL A 155 -10.10 29.97 -35.35
N PHE A 156 -11.09 29.55 -36.18
CA PHE A 156 -10.84 28.86 -37.43
C PHE A 156 -10.36 29.80 -38.55
N LYS A 157 -9.38 29.34 -39.32
CA LYS A 157 -8.80 30.04 -40.46
C LYS A 157 -8.12 31.39 -40.14
N ARG A 158 -7.67 31.60 -38.89
CA ARG A 158 -6.92 32.77 -38.45
C ARG A 158 -5.46 32.40 -38.15
N LYS A 159 -4.56 33.41 -38.26
CA LYS A 159 -3.17 33.23 -37.86
C LYS A 159 -3.05 33.18 -36.33
N LYS A 160 -2.13 32.32 -35.84
CA LYS A 160 -1.93 32.15 -34.37
C LYS A 160 -1.60 33.49 -33.69
N VAL A 161 -0.80 34.36 -34.34
CA VAL A 161 -0.40 35.66 -33.76
C VAL A 161 -1.59 36.57 -33.51
N GLU A 162 -2.48 36.71 -34.49
CA GLU A 162 -3.70 37.54 -34.37
C GLU A 162 -4.64 37.04 -33.28
N LEU A 163 -4.74 35.72 -33.13
CA LEU A 163 -5.54 35.11 -32.11
C LEU A 163 -4.95 35.31 -30.70
N GLU A 164 -3.63 35.23 -30.59
CA GLU A 164 -2.91 35.44 -29.33
C GLU A 164 -3.01 36.90 -28.85
N GLU A 165 -3.01 37.87 -29.78
CA GLU A 165 -3.23 39.29 -29.47
C GLU A 165 -4.64 39.53 -28.90
N GLU A 166 -5.66 38.90 -29.48
CA GLU A 166 -7.05 39.00 -29.05
C GLU A 166 -7.31 38.30 -27.72
N MET A 167 -6.63 37.17 -27.46
CA MET A 167 -6.72 36.41 -26.23
C MET A 167 -5.98 37.06 -25.05
N SER A 168 -4.93 37.85 -25.34
CA SER A 168 -4.03 38.42 -24.32
C SER A 168 -4.76 39.23 -23.23
N PRO A 169 -5.77 40.07 -23.51
CA PRO A 169 -6.50 40.77 -22.44
C PRO A 169 -7.52 39.92 -21.67
N ILE A 170 -7.88 38.74 -22.22
CA ILE A 170 -8.98 37.90 -21.67
C ILE A 170 -8.44 36.76 -20.87
N PHE A 171 -7.35 36.13 -21.31
CA PHE A 171 -6.79 34.93 -20.72
C PHE A 171 -5.31 35.11 -20.37
N PRO A 172 -4.90 34.73 -19.14
CA PRO A 172 -3.50 34.76 -18.77
C PRO A 172 -2.72 33.63 -19.47
N LYS A 173 -1.46 33.87 -19.74
CA LYS A 173 -0.54 32.83 -20.19
C LYS A 173 -0.25 31.85 -19.04
N ILE A 174 -0.26 30.55 -19.33
CA ILE A 174 0.23 29.49 -18.45
C ILE A 174 1.47 28.90 -19.10
N ASP A 175 2.54 28.76 -18.36
CA ASP A 175 3.87 28.36 -18.89
C ASP A 175 4.36 29.18 -20.07
N GLY A 176 4.02 30.49 -20.10
CA GLY A 176 4.44 31.45 -21.10
C GLY A 176 3.64 31.42 -22.42
N ASN A 177 2.63 30.57 -22.55
CA ASN A 177 1.82 30.38 -23.76
C ASN A 177 0.32 30.17 -23.47
N TRP A 178 -0.50 30.02 -24.50
CA TRP A 178 -1.93 29.68 -24.44
C TRP A 178 -2.22 28.29 -25.00
N ASP A 179 -1.23 27.42 -25.10
CA ASP A 179 -1.41 26.08 -25.68
C ASP A 179 -2.47 25.24 -24.91
N TYR A 180 -2.69 25.53 -23.62
CA TYR A 180 -3.72 24.90 -22.82
C TYR A 180 -5.16 25.21 -23.29
N LEU A 181 -5.37 26.31 -24.04
CA LEU A 181 -6.63 26.69 -24.70
C LEU A 181 -6.64 26.24 -26.17
N LEU A 182 -5.58 26.53 -26.90
CA LEU A 182 -5.50 26.31 -28.35
C LEU A 182 -5.46 24.81 -28.72
N ASN A 183 -4.99 23.96 -27.84
CA ASN A 183 -5.01 22.49 -28.02
C ASN A 183 -6.32 21.82 -27.56
N THR A 184 -7.38 22.59 -27.27
CA THR A 184 -8.69 22.07 -26.93
C THR A 184 -9.28 21.28 -28.11
N LYS A 185 -9.69 20.05 -27.88
CA LYS A 185 -10.19 19.17 -28.95
C LYS A 185 -11.57 19.63 -29.43
N THR A 186 -11.87 19.42 -30.72
CA THR A 186 -13.17 19.77 -31.31
C THR A 186 -14.38 19.14 -30.62
N VAL A 187 -14.18 17.97 -30.01
CA VAL A 187 -15.23 17.29 -29.21
C VAL A 187 -15.61 18.07 -27.94
N GLU A 188 -14.77 18.95 -27.47
CA GLU A 188 -15.04 19.79 -26.28
C GLU A 188 -15.92 21.02 -26.63
N TYR A 189 -16.22 21.24 -27.92
CA TYR A 189 -17.15 22.29 -28.40
C TYR A 189 -18.57 21.80 -28.70
N THR A 190 -18.84 20.51 -28.50
CA THR A 190 -20.13 19.87 -28.69
C THR A 190 -20.76 19.49 -27.34
#